data_70d5742eb652995cef0452b36f60dd56
#
_entry.id   70d5742eb652995cef0452b36f60dd56
#
_cell.length_a   1.000
_cell.length_b   1.000
_cell.length_c   1.000
_cell.angle_alpha   90.00
_cell.angle_beta   90.00
_cell.angle_gamma   90.00
#
_symmetry.space_group_name_H-M   'P 1'
#
loop_
_entity.id
_entity.type
_entity.pdbx_description
1 polymer ?
#
loop_
_entity_poly.entity_id
_entity_poly.type
_entity_poly.pdbx_seq_one_letter_code
_entity_poly.pdbx_strand_id
1 'polypeptide(L)'
;MYTAARLGLALAIVMLGAMPAPASAATLEVDDLQRAARTHVASAASPAPCSDGAYKVLGGKWKSTLRWSYRSSSTPASLAKSGVVGVLKESFANITGAHNDCGRTDRVSATSSYVGTTSRKPRCASPDGFNVVGFRSLPTGVLGRTCWWTSNGRIVEADIQLNAGERWALTLAGCRFSQVMLEAVMTHEVGHAYGMGHVGESKHGRLTMSTHLDAPCNNQESTLGRGDMLGLESLY
;
A
#
# COMPACT_ATOMS: atom_id res chain seq x y z
N MET A 1 -81.97 -2.94 37.16
CA MET A 1 -80.63 -2.25 37.22
C MET A 1 -79.61 -3.12 36.51
N TYR A 2 -79.27 -2.81 35.28
CA TYR A 2 -78.26 -3.57 34.53
C TYR A 2 -77.02 -2.71 34.45
N THR A 3 -75.92 -3.19 34.99
CA THR A 3 -74.60 -2.61 34.89
C THR A 3 -73.85 -3.20 33.70
N ALA A 4 -73.59 -2.39 32.68
CA ALA A 4 -72.80 -2.75 31.50
C ALA A 4 -71.29 -2.63 31.80
N ALA A 5 -70.58 -3.75 31.73
CA ALA A 5 -69.12 -3.77 31.80
C ALA A 5 -68.54 -3.38 30.42
N ARG A 6 -67.73 -2.34 30.40
CA ARG A 6 -66.94 -1.96 29.21
C ARG A 6 -65.61 -2.73 29.20
N LEU A 7 -65.44 -3.60 28.20
CA LEU A 7 -64.15 -4.21 27.90
C LEU A 7 -63.29 -3.18 27.12
N GLY A 8 -62.18 -2.74 27.74
CA GLY A 8 -61.18 -1.95 27.06
C GLY A 8 -60.19 -2.83 26.29
N LEU A 9 -60.17 -2.69 24.97
CA LEU A 9 -59.22 -3.40 24.09
C LEU A 9 -57.87 -2.59 24.09
N ALA A 10 -56.87 -3.13 24.75
CA ALA A 10 -55.51 -2.55 24.70
C ALA A 10 -54.80 -2.97 23.43
N LEU A 11 -54.54 -2.03 22.52
CA LEU A 11 -53.78 -2.25 21.29
C LEU A 11 -52.29 -2.22 21.63
N ALA A 12 -51.63 -3.39 21.65
CA ALA A 12 -50.17 -3.46 21.81
C ALA A 12 -49.50 -3.12 20.48
N ILE A 13 -48.87 -1.96 20.40
CA ILE A 13 -48.01 -1.58 19.26
C ILE A 13 -46.69 -2.30 19.43
N VAL A 14 -46.46 -3.34 18.62
CA VAL A 14 -45.12 -3.98 18.50
C VAL A 14 -44.24 -3.10 17.65
N MET A 15 -43.32 -2.36 18.28
CA MET A 15 -42.26 -1.66 17.60
C MET A 15 -41.27 -2.70 17.06
N LEU A 16 -41.32 -3.01 15.76
CA LEU A 16 -40.24 -3.74 15.08
C LEU A 16 -39.01 -2.78 15.04
N GLY A 17 -38.07 -2.97 15.94
CA GLY A 17 -36.78 -2.36 15.87
C GLY A 17 -36.07 -2.82 14.61
N ALA A 18 -35.73 -1.90 13.71
CA ALA A 18 -34.90 -2.20 12.53
C ALA A 18 -33.56 -2.75 13.03
N MET A 19 -33.28 -4.03 12.75
CA MET A 19 -31.94 -4.59 12.99
C MET A 19 -30.93 -3.82 12.13
N PRO A 20 -29.78 -3.39 12.70
CA PRO A 20 -28.73 -2.79 11.91
C PRO A 20 -28.28 -3.80 10.84
N ALA A 21 -28.15 -3.36 9.60
CA ALA A 21 -27.62 -4.19 8.53
C ALA A 21 -26.24 -4.74 8.95
N PRO A 22 -25.93 -6.01 8.64
CA PRO A 22 -24.64 -6.59 8.97
C PRO A 22 -23.54 -5.72 8.35
N ALA A 23 -22.50 -5.38 9.16
CA ALA A 23 -21.35 -4.68 8.64
C ALA A 23 -20.76 -5.48 7.47
N SER A 24 -20.59 -4.85 6.32
CA SER A 24 -19.99 -5.49 5.16
C SER A 24 -18.61 -6.01 5.55
N ALA A 25 -18.35 -7.30 5.36
CA ALA A 25 -17.05 -7.89 5.64
C ALA A 25 -15.99 -7.19 4.77
N ALA A 26 -14.84 -6.88 5.36
CA ALA A 26 -13.75 -6.27 4.61
C ALA A 26 -13.18 -7.31 3.62
N THR A 27 -12.95 -6.89 2.38
CA THR A 27 -12.35 -7.71 1.34
C THR A 27 -10.84 -7.57 1.41
N LEU A 28 -10.14 -8.71 1.42
CA LEU A 28 -8.67 -8.77 1.33
C LEU A 28 -8.23 -8.69 -0.12
N GLU A 29 -7.29 -7.79 -0.39
CA GLU A 29 -6.53 -7.72 -1.64
C GLU A 29 -5.04 -7.95 -1.34
N VAL A 30 -4.32 -8.56 -2.27
CA VAL A 30 -2.88 -8.87 -2.13
C VAL A 30 -2.19 -8.58 -3.44
N ASP A 31 -1.07 -7.87 -3.38
CA ASP A 31 -0.21 -7.66 -4.55
C ASP A 31 1.27 -7.85 -4.20
N ASP A 32 2.06 -8.33 -5.16
CA ASP A 32 3.47 -8.69 -5.00
C ASP A 32 4.33 -7.98 -6.04
N LEU A 33 5.35 -7.23 -5.59
CA LEU A 33 6.41 -6.76 -6.48
C LEU A 33 7.44 -7.86 -6.71
N GLN A 34 7.75 -8.12 -7.99
CA GLN A 34 8.71 -9.13 -8.39
C GLN A 34 10.08 -8.51 -8.71
N ARG A 35 11.13 -9.30 -8.48
CA ARG A 35 12.45 -8.99 -9.05
C ARG A 35 12.42 -9.35 -10.54
N ALA A 36 12.78 -8.42 -11.42
CA ALA A 36 12.99 -8.72 -12.82
C ALA A 36 14.06 -9.83 -12.98
N ALA A 37 13.81 -10.78 -13.86
CA ALA A 37 14.84 -11.75 -14.23
C ALA A 37 16.05 -10.99 -14.82
N ARG A 38 17.27 -11.46 -14.58
CA ARG A 38 18.52 -10.78 -15.00
C ARG A 38 18.58 -10.46 -16.50
N THR A 39 17.69 -11.04 -17.31
CA THR A 39 17.55 -10.83 -18.76
C THR A 39 16.47 -9.79 -19.13
N HIS A 40 15.64 -9.37 -18.18
CA HIS A 40 14.69 -8.28 -18.38
C HIS A 40 15.38 -6.96 -18.06
N VAL A 41 16.02 -6.40 -19.07
CA VAL A 41 16.18 -4.94 -19.13
C VAL A 41 14.80 -4.41 -19.45
N ALA A 42 14.32 -3.37 -18.74
CA ALA A 42 13.09 -2.68 -19.15
C ALA A 42 13.10 -2.54 -20.65
N SER A 43 12.06 -3.02 -21.31
CA SER A 43 12.04 -3.03 -22.77
C SER A 43 12.44 -1.63 -23.25
N ALA A 44 13.39 -1.56 -24.18
CA ALA A 44 13.77 -0.28 -24.82
C ALA A 44 12.55 0.44 -25.43
N ALA A 45 11.41 -0.25 -25.51
CA ALA A 45 10.11 0.26 -25.95
C ALA A 45 9.27 0.92 -24.86
N SER A 46 9.65 0.81 -23.54
CA SER A 46 8.90 1.48 -22.47
C SER A 46 9.11 2.99 -22.56
N PRO A 47 8.04 3.81 -22.54
CA PRO A 47 8.15 5.26 -22.50
C PRO A 47 8.97 5.75 -21.30
N ALA A 48 9.58 6.93 -21.42
CA ALA A 48 10.18 7.58 -20.25
C ALA A 48 9.09 7.84 -19.18
N PRO A 49 9.38 7.74 -17.88
CA PRO A 49 8.38 7.84 -16.81
C PRO A 49 7.52 9.11 -16.91
N CYS A 50 8.11 10.22 -17.33
CA CYS A 50 7.41 11.51 -17.44
C CYS A 50 6.49 11.63 -18.67
N SER A 51 6.60 10.75 -19.65
CA SER A 51 5.73 10.70 -20.82
C SER A 51 4.68 9.59 -20.73
N ASP A 52 4.89 8.58 -19.87
CA ASP A 52 3.98 7.46 -19.68
C ASP A 52 2.83 7.84 -18.74
N GLY A 53 1.61 7.88 -19.26
CA GLY A 53 0.40 8.21 -18.51
C GLY A 53 -0.42 7.00 -18.06
N ALA A 54 0.12 5.79 -18.15
CA ALA A 54 -0.59 4.59 -17.74
C ALA A 54 -0.70 4.48 -16.23
N TYR A 55 -1.88 4.12 -15.73
CA TYR A 55 -2.10 3.80 -14.31
C TYR A 55 -3.25 2.82 -14.15
N LYS A 56 -3.33 2.20 -13.00
CA LYS A 56 -4.44 1.37 -12.57
C LYS A 56 -4.78 1.70 -11.12
N VAL A 57 -6.06 1.73 -10.78
CA VAL A 57 -6.55 1.91 -9.41
C VAL A 57 -7.41 0.71 -9.01
N LEU A 58 -7.41 0.39 -7.72
CA LEU A 58 -7.98 -0.85 -7.16
C LEU A 58 -9.31 -0.64 -6.43
N GLY A 59 -9.96 0.50 -6.66
CA GLY A 59 -11.35 0.75 -6.22
C GLY A 59 -11.54 1.12 -4.74
N GLY A 60 -10.47 1.33 -3.99
CA GLY A 60 -10.51 1.78 -2.60
C GLY A 60 -9.57 2.93 -2.33
N LYS A 61 -9.90 3.77 -1.35
CA LYS A 61 -9.01 4.84 -0.88
C LYS A 61 -9.15 5.08 0.62
N TRP A 62 -8.13 5.66 1.23
CA TRP A 62 -8.24 6.16 2.61
C TRP A 62 -9.15 7.38 2.68
N LYS A 63 -9.93 7.47 3.74
CA LYS A 63 -10.76 8.64 4.06
C LYS A 63 -10.17 9.47 5.21
N SER A 64 -9.05 9.01 5.76
CA SER A 64 -8.31 9.65 6.85
C SER A 64 -6.82 9.36 6.68
N THR A 65 -5.98 10.01 7.48
CA THR A 65 -4.54 9.75 7.54
C THR A 65 -4.24 8.27 7.78
N LEU A 66 -3.46 7.64 6.92
CA LEU A 66 -2.91 6.31 7.14
C LEU A 66 -1.86 6.38 8.26
N ARG A 67 -2.18 5.80 9.41
CA ARG A 67 -1.27 5.72 10.58
C ARG A 67 -0.59 4.36 10.57
N TRP A 68 0.74 4.32 10.50
CA TRP A 68 1.49 3.07 10.36
C TRP A 68 2.61 2.93 11.37
N SER A 69 2.96 1.69 11.68
CA SER A 69 4.05 1.32 12.59
C SER A 69 5.07 0.43 11.89
N TYR A 70 6.31 0.44 12.37
CA TYR A 70 7.36 -0.43 11.88
C TYR A 70 7.71 -1.52 12.89
N ARG A 71 7.76 -2.78 12.44
CA ARG A 71 8.27 -3.89 13.25
C ARG A 71 9.80 -3.93 13.21
N SER A 72 10.45 -3.13 14.04
CA SER A 72 11.92 -2.98 14.04
C SER A 72 12.69 -4.24 14.44
N SER A 73 12.06 -5.18 15.16
CA SER A 73 12.66 -6.48 15.48
C SER A 73 12.78 -7.42 14.27
N SER A 74 12.15 -7.08 13.14
CA SER A 74 12.26 -7.85 11.89
C SER A 74 13.34 -7.34 10.94
N THR A 75 14.03 -6.24 11.28
CA THR A 75 15.10 -5.67 10.45
C THR A 75 16.21 -6.70 10.23
N PRO A 76 16.61 -7.00 8.98
CA PRO A 76 17.81 -7.81 8.71
C PRO A 76 19.04 -7.26 9.44
N ALA A 77 19.88 -8.14 9.98
CA ALA A 77 21.06 -7.76 10.78
C ALA A 77 22.07 -6.89 10.01
N SER A 78 22.07 -6.97 8.69
CA SER A 78 22.92 -6.16 7.81
C SER A 78 22.50 -4.69 7.70
N LEU A 79 21.33 -4.31 8.22
CA LEU A 79 20.77 -2.96 8.10
C LEU A 79 20.68 -2.25 9.43
N ALA A 80 21.03 -0.96 9.44
CA ALA A 80 20.76 -0.08 10.58
C ALA A 80 19.26 0.22 10.69
N LYS A 81 18.65 -0.06 11.84
CA LYS A 81 17.20 0.15 12.07
C LYS A 81 16.76 1.58 11.83
N SER A 82 17.57 2.56 12.26
CA SER A 82 17.29 3.99 12.04
C SER A 82 17.31 4.35 10.56
N GLY A 83 18.25 3.79 9.79
CA GLY A 83 18.32 3.98 8.34
C GLY A 83 17.10 3.39 7.63
N VAL A 84 16.65 2.18 8.04
CA VAL A 84 15.40 1.60 7.52
C VAL A 84 14.21 2.53 7.80
N VAL A 85 14.04 3.01 9.03
CA VAL A 85 12.95 3.93 9.38
C VAL A 85 12.99 5.21 8.52
N GLY A 86 14.20 5.72 8.24
CA GLY A 86 14.38 6.87 7.33
C GLY A 86 13.80 6.57 5.95
N VAL A 87 14.23 5.47 5.33
CA VAL A 87 13.75 5.05 4.00
C VAL A 87 12.23 4.82 3.99
N LEU A 88 11.67 4.13 5.00
CA LEU A 88 10.23 3.91 5.06
C LEU A 88 9.45 5.23 5.10
N LYS A 89 9.89 6.20 5.90
CA LYS A 89 9.25 7.53 5.95
C LYS A 89 9.32 8.25 4.62
N GLU A 90 10.46 8.19 3.93
CA GLU A 90 10.65 8.79 2.62
C GLU A 90 9.71 8.14 1.59
N SER A 91 9.63 6.82 1.56
CA SER A 91 8.72 6.10 0.65
C SER A 91 7.24 6.47 0.86
N PHE A 92 6.81 6.67 2.11
CA PHE A 92 5.47 7.19 2.37
C PHE A 92 5.32 8.65 1.91
N ALA A 93 6.36 9.47 2.07
CA ALA A 93 6.38 10.86 1.59
C ALA A 93 6.34 10.92 0.06
N ASN A 94 7.06 10.02 -0.63
CA ASN A 94 7.06 9.92 -2.09
C ASN A 94 5.63 9.74 -2.65
N ILE A 95 4.78 8.96 -1.97
CA ILE A 95 3.37 8.77 -2.36
C ILE A 95 2.50 9.94 -1.91
N THR A 96 2.58 10.37 -0.63
CA THR A 96 1.67 11.37 -0.08
C THR A 96 2.02 12.81 -0.47
N GLY A 97 3.25 13.06 -0.88
CA GLY A 97 3.72 14.34 -1.45
C GLY A 97 3.90 14.28 -2.97
N ALA A 98 3.45 13.19 -3.61
CA ALA A 98 3.55 12.98 -5.05
C ALA A 98 4.95 13.33 -5.62
N HIS A 99 6.01 12.90 -4.91
CA HIS A 99 7.39 13.20 -5.31
C HIS A 99 7.69 12.60 -6.68
N ASN A 100 8.13 13.44 -7.62
CA ASN A 100 8.36 13.04 -9.00
C ASN A 100 9.49 13.83 -9.63
N ASP A 101 10.21 13.21 -10.55
CA ASP A 101 11.29 13.84 -11.34
C ASP A 101 10.76 14.52 -12.62
N CYS A 102 9.45 14.60 -12.79
CA CYS A 102 8.78 15.13 -13.98
C CYS A 102 8.42 16.63 -13.87
N GLY A 103 8.79 17.29 -12.78
CA GLY A 103 8.46 18.69 -12.54
C GLY A 103 6.94 18.96 -12.41
N ARG A 104 6.14 17.95 -12.06
CA ARG A 104 4.70 18.09 -11.87
C ARG A 104 4.40 18.56 -10.45
N THR A 105 3.41 19.43 -10.34
CA THR A 105 2.92 19.90 -9.04
C THR A 105 2.14 18.80 -8.33
N ASP A 106 2.39 18.63 -7.04
CA ASP A 106 1.59 17.78 -6.17
C ASP A 106 0.15 18.29 -6.06
N ARG A 107 -0.80 17.38 -6.31
CA ARG A 107 -2.26 17.63 -6.15
C ARG A 107 -2.92 16.51 -5.32
N VAL A 108 -2.11 15.65 -4.70
CA VAL A 108 -2.57 14.50 -3.94
C VAL A 108 -2.88 14.94 -2.51
N SER A 109 -4.09 14.67 -2.03
CA SER A 109 -4.51 15.01 -0.66
C SER A 109 -4.32 13.86 0.34
N ALA A 110 -3.68 12.76 -0.09
CA ALA A 110 -3.36 11.63 0.78
C ALA A 110 -2.39 12.04 1.89
N THR A 111 -2.56 11.45 3.08
CA THR A 111 -1.69 11.74 4.23
C THR A 111 -1.25 10.48 4.93
N SER A 112 -0.04 10.49 5.48
CA SER A 112 0.51 9.40 6.29
C SER A 112 1.02 9.89 7.64
N SER A 113 1.10 8.99 8.62
CA SER A 113 1.70 9.30 9.93
C SER A 113 2.41 8.06 10.48
N TYR A 114 3.72 8.16 10.66
CA TYR A 114 4.49 7.16 11.38
C TYR A 114 4.22 7.27 12.88
N VAL A 115 3.71 6.21 13.50
CA VAL A 115 3.34 6.20 14.93
C VAL A 115 4.33 5.46 15.81
N GLY A 116 5.48 5.04 15.26
CA GLY A 116 6.53 4.39 16.03
C GLY A 116 6.74 2.92 15.71
N THR A 117 7.50 2.24 16.57
CA THR A 117 7.77 0.81 16.42
C THR A 117 6.70 -0.04 17.08
N THR A 118 6.55 -1.29 16.59
CA THR A 118 5.59 -2.25 17.13
C THR A 118 6.19 -3.65 17.23
N SER A 119 5.64 -4.49 18.10
CA SER A 119 5.89 -5.93 18.14
C SER A 119 5.00 -6.72 17.17
N ARG A 120 3.94 -6.09 16.62
CA ARG A 120 3.03 -6.73 15.67
C ARG A 120 3.76 -7.11 14.39
N LYS A 121 3.30 -8.19 13.75
CA LYS A 121 3.83 -8.66 12.46
C LYS A 121 2.91 -8.19 11.35
N PRO A 122 3.44 -7.66 10.21
CA PRO A 122 2.60 -7.48 9.04
C PRO A 122 2.08 -8.83 8.56
N ARG A 123 0.84 -8.91 8.15
CA ARG A 123 0.16 -10.16 7.79
C ARG A 123 -0.84 -9.97 6.67
N CYS A 124 -1.20 -11.08 6.00
CA CYS A 124 -2.15 -11.14 4.91
C CYS A 124 -3.26 -12.15 5.20
N ALA A 125 -3.74 -12.24 6.41
CA ALA A 125 -4.78 -13.20 6.78
C ALA A 125 -6.13 -12.51 7.08
N SER A 126 -6.18 -11.72 8.13
CA SER A 126 -7.38 -11.00 8.54
C SER A 126 -6.98 -9.63 9.09
N PRO A 127 -7.81 -8.59 8.92
CA PRO A 127 -7.52 -7.27 9.46
C PRO A 127 -7.50 -7.32 10.99
N ASP A 128 -6.64 -6.50 11.60
CA ASP A 128 -6.53 -6.37 13.05
C ASP A 128 -6.57 -4.93 13.55
N GLY A 129 -6.86 -3.98 12.64
CA GLY A 129 -6.96 -2.56 12.93
C GLY A 129 -5.60 -1.83 12.99
N PHE A 130 -4.50 -2.48 12.55
CA PHE A 130 -3.16 -1.90 12.58
C PHE A 130 -2.51 -1.99 11.20
N ASN A 131 -1.89 -0.90 10.77
CA ASN A 131 -1.09 -0.88 9.56
C ASN A 131 0.37 -1.09 9.94
N VAL A 132 0.95 -2.19 9.53
CA VAL A 132 2.29 -2.60 9.94
C VAL A 132 3.20 -2.79 8.73
N VAL A 133 4.39 -2.19 8.80
CA VAL A 133 5.48 -2.48 7.86
C VAL A 133 6.51 -3.36 8.56
N GLY A 134 7.04 -4.38 7.87
CA GLY A 134 8.11 -5.20 8.44
C GLY A 134 8.65 -6.24 7.47
N PHE A 135 9.79 -6.80 7.83
CA PHE A 135 10.41 -7.86 7.04
C PHE A 135 9.80 -9.22 7.37
N ARG A 136 9.59 -10.02 6.32
CA ARG A 136 9.05 -11.39 6.37
C ARG A 136 9.81 -12.30 5.41
N SER A 137 9.79 -13.59 5.65
CA SER A 137 10.17 -14.55 4.63
C SER A 137 9.10 -14.57 3.56
N LEU A 138 9.45 -14.16 2.35
CA LEU A 138 8.60 -14.21 1.16
C LEU A 138 9.17 -15.22 0.15
N PRO A 139 8.39 -15.66 -0.84
CA PRO A 139 8.88 -16.53 -1.89
C PRO A 139 10.10 -15.93 -2.62
N THR A 140 10.95 -16.79 -3.17
CA THR A 140 12.09 -16.35 -3.99
C THR A 140 11.60 -15.49 -5.17
N GLY A 141 12.25 -14.36 -5.38
CA GLY A 141 11.89 -13.41 -6.44
C GLY A 141 10.87 -12.36 -6.01
N VAL A 142 10.09 -12.56 -4.97
CA VAL A 142 9.19 -11.55 -4.41
C VAL A 142 10.01 -10.60 -3.54
N LEU A 143 10.03 -9.31 -3.87
CA LEU A 143 10.74 -8.26 -3.15
C LEU A 143 9.90 -7.68 -2.01
N GLY A 144 8.64 -7.41 -2.29
CA GLY A 144 7.66 -6.88 -1.36
C GLY A 144 6.30 -7.49 -1.59
N ARG A 145 5.42 -7.28 -0.64
CA ARG A 145 4.01 -7.68 -0.69
C ARG A 145 3.18 -6.73 0.14
N THR A 146 2.15 -6.18 -0.45
CA THR A 146 1.14 -5.40 0.27
C THR A 146 -0.17 -6.15 0.33
N CYS A 147 -0.75 -6.21 1.51
CA CYS A 147 -2.07 -6.75 1.78
C CYS A 147 -2.93 -5.62 2.33
N TRP A 148 -4.07 -5.35 1.70
CA TRP A 148 -4.97 -4.32 2.18
C TRP A 148 -6.40 -4.84 2.22
N TRP A 149 -7.19 -4.24 3.08
CA TRP A 149 -8.60 -4.60 3.26
C TRP A 149 -9.47 -3.41 2.92
N THR A 150 -10.50 -3.65 2.15
CA THR A 150 -11.46 -2.65 1.73
C THR A 150 -12.84 -2.95 2.30
N SER A 151 -13.56 -1.91 2.67
CA SER A 151 -14.97 -1.98 3.07
C SER A 151 -15.69 -0.73 2.55
N ASN A 152 -16.77 -0.93 1.79
CA ASN A 152 -17.59 0.15 1.23
C ASN A 152 -16.75 1.19 0.44
N GLY A 153 -15.82 0.75 -0.41
CA GLY A 153 -14.94 1.62 -1.21
C GLY A 153 -13.90 2.39 -0.40
N ARG A 154 -13.64 1.97 0.84
CA ARG A 154 -12.59 2.54 1.70
C ARG A 154 -11.55 1.50 2.01
N ILE A 155 -10.28 1.86 1.95
CA ILE A 155 -9.23 1.07 2.56
C ILE A 155 -9.33 1.29 4.07
N VAL A 156 -9.36 0.20 4.83
CA VAL A 156 -9.51 0.20 6.29
C VAL A 156 -8.26 -0.28 7.01
N GLU A 157 -7.41 -1.06 6.33
CA GLU A 157 -6.13 -1.54 6.83
C GLU A 157 -5.22 -1.87 5.66
N ALA A 158 -3.89 -1.70 5.85
CA ALA A 158 -2.88 -2.14 4.91
C ALA A 158 -1.60 -2.56 5.66
N ASP A 159 -1.12 -3.77 5.35
CA ASP A 159 0.12 -4.33 5.88
C ASP A 159 1.14 -4.52 4.76
N ILE A 160 2.39 -4.09 4.99
CA ILE A 160 3.46 -4.20 4.02
C ILE A 160 4.54 -5.15 4.52
N GLN A 161 4.85 -6.16 3.71
CA GLN A 161 5.87 -7.16 3.95
C GLN A 161 7.04 -6.98 2.98
N LEU A 162 8.24 -6.81 3.50
CA LEU A 162 9.48 -6.74 2.73
C LEU A 162 10.23 -8.08 2.86
N ASN A 163 10.84 -8.57 1.80
CA ASN A 163 11.50 -9.88 1.85
C ASN A 163 12.76 -9.84 2.71
N ALA A 164 12.75 -10.56 3.84
CA ALA A 164 13.90 -10.69 4.73
C ALA A 164 15.10 -11.43 4.13
N GLY A 165 14.88 -12.22 3.07
CA GLY A 165 15.92 -12.96 2.35
C GLY A 165 16.67 -12.13 1.30
N GLU A 166 16.21 -10.89 1.01
CA GLU A 166 16.85 -10.04 0.02
C GLU A 166 18.02 -9.24 0.59
N ARG A 167 18.92 -8.84 -0.30
CA ARG A 167 20.06 -7.98 0.02
C ARG A 167 19.70 -6.54 -0.29
N TRP A 168 19.42 -5.78 0.74
CA TRP A 168 18.95 -4.41 0.63
C TRP A 168 20.05 -3.38 0.67
N ALA A 169 19.89 -2.30 -0.10
CA ALA A 169 20.64 -1.05 0.04
C ALA A 169 19.69 0.07 0.52
N LEU A 170 20.17 0.92 1.43
CA LEU A 170 19.42 2.06 1.96
C LEU A 170 19.70 3.36 1.20
N THR A 171 20.82 3.42 0.48
CA THR A 171 21.21 4.59 -0.33
C THR A 171 21.86 4.14 -1.62
N LEU A 172 21.70 4.93 -2.68
CA LEU A 172 22.33 4.64 -3.97
C LEU A 172 23.86 4.59 -3.86
N ALA A 173 24.46 5.54 -3.14
CA ALA A 173 25.91 5.61 -2.93
C ALA A 173 26.45 4.38 -2.17
N GLY A 174 25.64 3.78 -1.28
CA GLY A 174 25.98 2.58 -0.53
C GLY A 174 25.65 1.27 -1.23
N CYS A 175 24.98 1.32 -2.39
CA CYS A 175 24.49 0.12 -3.06
C CYS A 175 25.64 -0.67 -3.72
N ARG A 176 25.56 -1.99 -3.66
CA ARG A 176 26.44 -2.93 -4.36
C ARG A 176 25.61 -3.71 -5.38
N PHE A 177 26.25 -4.14 -6.47
CA PHE A 177 25.62 -4.75 -7.64
C PHE A 177 24.62 -5.89 -7.36
N SER A 178 24.67 -6.53 -6.21
CA SER A 178 23.74 -7.61 -5.85
C SER A 178 22.58 -7.16 -4.94
N GLN A 179 22.49 -5.86 -4.63
CA GLN A 179 21.50 -5.32 -3.71
C GLN A 179 20.33 -4.66 -4.45
N VAL A 180 19.20 -4.62 -3.77
CA VAL A 180 17.96 -3.93 -4.22
C VAL A 180 17.79 -2.66 -3.40
N MET A 181 17.38 -1.59 -4.05
CA MET A 181 17.05 -0.34 -3.36
C MET A 181 15.77 -0.51 -2.56
N LEU A 182 15.88 -0.36 -1.22
CA LEU A 182 14.74 -0.51 -0.33
C LEU A 182 13.66 0.54 -0.61
N GLU A 183 14.08 1.76 -0.95
CA GLU A 183 13.18 2.87 -1.23
C GLU A 183 12.28 2.60 -2.46
N ALA A 184 12.85 2.11 -3.56
CA ALA A 184 12.09 1.81 -4.77
C ALA A 184 11.00 0.76 -4.50
N VAL A 185 11.37 -0.36 -3.85
CA VAL A 185 10.41 -1.39 -3.45
C VAL A 185 9.36 -0.83 -2.51
N MET A 186 9.80 -0.09 -1.49
CA MET A 186 8.87 0.41 -0.48
C MET A 186 7.90 1.47 -1.05
N THR A 187 8.35 2.35 -1.96
CA THR A 187 7.47 3.33 -2.63
C THR A 187 6.39 2.61 -3.45
N HIS A 188 6.77 1.55 -4.19
CA HIS A 188 5.83 0.70 -4.90
C HIS A 188 4.78 0.08 -3.94
N GLU A 189 5.22 -0.55 -2.85
CA GLU A 189 4.33 -1.18 -1.89
C GLU A 189 3.40 -0.16 -1.19
N VAL A 190 3.90 1.05 -0.91
CA VAL A 190 3.06 2.13 -0.40
C VAL A 190 2.02 2.55 -1.45
N GLY A 191 2.36 2.55 -2.74
CA GLY A 191 1.41 2.77 -3.83
C GLY A 191 0.19 1.85 -3.73
N HIS A 192 0.41 0.54 -3.51
CA HIS A 192 -0.67 -0.43 -3.27
C HIS A 192 -1.46 -0.10 -1.99
N ALA A 193 -0.77 0.25 -0.92
CA ALA A 193 -1.43 0.65 0.33
C ALA A 193 -2.32 1.89 0.15
N TYR A 194 -2.09 2.69 -0.89
CA TYR A 194 -2.94 3.83 -1.28
C TYR A 194 -3.92 3.52 -2.42
N GLY A 195 -4.09 2.26 -2.80
CA GLY A 195 -5.12 1.82 -3.75
C GLY A 195 -4.68 1.84 -5.21
N MET A 196 -3.39 1.95 -5.48
CA MET A 196 -2.85 1.82 -6.83
C MET A 196 -2.65 0.34 -7.19
N GLY A 197 -2.85 -0.01 -8.44
CA GLY A 197 -2.63 -1.34 -8.99
C GLY A 197 -1.47 -1.37 -9.97
N HIS A 198 -0.99 -2.58 -10.28
CA HIS A 198 0.08 -2.79 -11.23
C HIS A 198 -0.25 -2.30 -12.65
N VAL A 199 0.72 -1.69 -13.31
CA VAL A 199 0.77 -1.51 -14.75
C VAL A 199 1.68 -2.58 -15.37
N GLY A 200 1.45 -2.91 -16.66
CA GLY A 200 2.15 -4.01 -17.31
C GLY A 200 3.61 -3.70 -17.62
N GLU A 201 4.53 -4.51 -17.14
CA GLU A 201 5.99 -4.38 -17.30
C GLU A 201 6.43 -4.14 -18.74
N SER A 202 5.93 -4.93 -19.69
CA SER A 202 6.38 -4.89 -21.09
C SER A 202 6.18 -3.56 -21.81
N LYS A 203 5.25 -2.71 -21.29
CA LYS A 203 4.91 -1.41 -21.89
C LYS A 203 5.18 -0.24 -20.94
N HIS A 204 5.21 -0.47 -19.63
CA HIS A 204 5.21 0.54 -18.58
C HIS A 204 6.25 0.27 -17.49
N GLY A 205 7.31 -0.50 -17.82
CA GLY A 205 8.32 -1.01 -16.90
C GLY A 205 9.18 0.05 -16.21
N ARG A 206 8.97 1.34 -16.51
CA ARG A 206 9.68 2.46 -15.87
C ARG A 206 8.80 3.25 -14.90
N LEU A 207 7.55 2.85 -14.72
CA LEU A 207 6.67 3.45 -13.72
C LEU A 207 6.87 2.77 -12.37
N THR A 208 6.69 3.52 -11.30
CA THR A 208 6.77 3.00 -9.92
C THR A 208 5.85 1.79 -9.71
N MET A 209 4.64 1.81 -10.31
CA MET A 209 3.68 0.72 -10.19
C MET A 209 3.83 -0.38 -11.25
N SER A 210 5.02 -0.53 -11.86
CA SER A 210 5.32 -1.68 -12.71
C SER A 210 5.39 -2.97 -11.89
N THR A 211 5.12 -4.14 -12.51
CA THR A 211 5.09 -5.44 -11.82
C THR A 211 6.47 -5.95 -11.39
N HIS A 212 7.54 -5.41 -11.95
CA HIS A 212 8.91 -5.81 -11.66
C HIS A 212 9.78 -4.59 -11.41
N LEU A 213 10.75 -4.76 -10.54
CA LEU A 213 11.81 -3.79 -10.33
C LEU A 213 13.07 -4.23 -11.06
N ASP A 214 13.60 -3.36 -11.91
CA ASP A 214 14.90 -3.52 -12.53
C ASP A 214 16.02 -3.34 -11.49
N ALA A 215 16.52 -4.47 -10.97
CA ALA A 215 17.64 -4.50 -10.02
C ALA A 215 18.93 -4.93 -10.75
N PRO A 216 20.12 -4.65 -10.22
CA PRO A 216 20.45 -4.08 -8.92
C PRO A 216 20.64 -2.56 -8.95
N CYS A 217 20.62 -1.95 -7.77
CA CYS A 217 20.93 -0.53 -7.54
C CYS A 217 20.11 0.45 -8.40
N ASN A 218 18.94 0.03 -8.87
CA ASN A 218 18.02 0.93 -9.57
C ASN A 218 17.16 1.70 -8.55
N ASN A 219 17.16 3.02 -8.67
CA ASN A 219 16.37 3.94 -7.82
C ASN A 219 15.40 4.80 -8.63
N GLN A 220 15.21 4.51 -9.93
CA GLN A 220 14.34 5.32 -10.79
C GLN A 220 12.87 5.22 -10.38
N GLU A 221 12.44 4.04 -9.85
CA GLU A 221 11.09 3.83 -9.36
C GLU A 221 10.87 4.29 -7.90
N SER A 222 11.85 4.96 -7.27
CA SER A 222 11.65 5.56 -5.94
C SER A 222 10.77 6.79 -5.99
N THR A 223 10.75 7.50 -7.12
CA THR A 223 9.88 8.65 -7.38
C THR A 223 8.85 8.32 -8.46
N LEU A 224 7.74 9.04 -8.45
CA LEU A 224 6.59 8.75 -9.30
C LEU A 224 6.79 9.17 -10.74
N GLY A 225 6.42 8.33 -11.67
CA GLY A 225 6.21 8.71 -13.06
C GLY A 225 4.85 9.41 -13.26
N ARG A 226 4.63 9.91 -14.47
CA ARG A 226 3.39 10.63 -14.81
C ARG A 226 2.14 9.78 -14.56
N GLY A 227 2.16 8.50 -14.93
CA GLY A 227 1.03 7.60 -14.75
C GLY A 227 0.72 7.37 -13.27
N ASP A 228 1.75 7.14 -12.46
CA ASP A 228 1.59 6.95 -11.01
C ASP A 228 0.92 8.18 -10.37
N MET A 229 1.36 9.39 -10.73
CA MET A 229 0.74 10.63 -10.25
C MET A 229 -0.71 10.76 -10.66
N LEU A 230 -1.04 10.50 -11.94
CA LEU A 230 -2.42 10.54 -12.44
C LEU A 230 -3.31 9.54 -11.69
N GLY A 231 -2.78 8.36 -11.37
CA GLY A 231 -3.47 7.35 -10.57
C GLY A 231 -3.79 7.86 -9.17
N LEU A 232 -2.80 8.44 -8.47
CA LEU A 232 -2.99 9.01 -7.13
C LEU A 232 -3.95 10.21 -7.16
N GLU A 233 -3.79 11.15 -8.10
CA GLU A 233 -4.68 12.29 -8.28
C GLU A 233 -6.15 11.88 -8.52
N SER A 234 -6.36 10.71 -9.18
CA SER A 234 -7.72 10.18 -9.40
C SER A 234 -8.37 9.64 -8.12
N LEU A 235 -7.56 9.28 -7.12
CA LEU A 235 -8.02 8.75 -5.84
C LEU A 235 -8.12 9.85 -4.76
N TYR A 236 -7.19 10.78 -4.73
CA TYR A 236 -6.96 11.76 -3.67
C TYR A 236 -6.88 13.18 -4.23
#